data_d2ce2ebf79a2dfe01ffc6a5e3465b36e
#
_entry.id   d2ce2ebf79a2dfe01ffc6a5e3465b36e
#
_cell.length_a   1.000
_cell.length_b   1.000
_cell.length_c   1.000
_cell.angle_alpha   90.00
_cell.angle_beta   90.00
_cell.angle_gamma   90.00
#
_symmetry.space_group_name_H-M   'P 1'
#
loop_
_entity.id
_entity.type
_entity.pdbx_description
1 polymer ?
#
loop_
_entity_poly.entity_id
_entity_poly.type
_entity_poly.pdbx_seq_one_letter_code
_entity_poly.pdbx_strand_id
1 'polypeptide(L)'
;SISVPVSAVDATLGCEVEVPTVYGDVTMKIPAGTQTGTVMRLKGKGVKNMRGDTYGDQYVQVNVSIPKKLSKKEKDLYTKLKELDEKESIFDQFKKSFKR
;
A
#
# COMPACT_ATOMS: atom_id res chain seq x y z
N SER A 1 -5.32 4.37 -15.58
CA SER A 1 -4.89 4.02 -14.21
C SER A 1 -3.46 4.45 -13.97
N ILE A 2 -3.12 4.70 -12.73
CA ILE A 2 -1.77 5.09 -12.35
C ILE A 2 -1.30 4.23 -11.18
N SER A 3 0.03 4.13 -11.04
CA SER A 3 0.65 3.41 -9.94
C SER A 3 1.27 4.40 -8.96
N VAL A 4 1.06 4.17 -7.66
CA VAL A 4 1.59 5.02 -6.61
C VAL A 4 2.52 4.18 -5.74
N PRO A 5 3.78 4.59 -5.58
CA PRO A 5 4.68 3.89 -4.67
C PRO A 5 4.39 4.28 -3.22
N VAL A 6 4.37 3.30 -2.35
CA VAL A 6 4.15 3.50 -0.91
C VAL A 6 5.18 2.66 -0.17
N SER A 7 5.80 3.22 0.86
CA SER A 7 6.74 2.44 1.65
C SER A 7 6.03 1.33 2.43
N ALA A 8 6.77 0.28 2.75
CA ALA A 8 6.21 -0.83 3.55
C ALA A 8 5.71 -0.34 4.90
N VAL A 9 6.40 0.60 5.53
CA VAL A 9 5.99 1.18 6.80
C VAL A 9 4.67 1.93 6.65
N ASP A 10 4.56 2.77 5.63
CA ASP A 10 3.34 3.54 5.39
C ASP A 10 2.16 2.64 5.03
N ALA A 11 2.38 1.60 4.25
CA ALA A 11 1.32 0.65 3.91
C ALA A 11 0.85 -0.12 5.15
N THR A 12 1.77 -0.43 6.05
CA THR A 12 1.45 -1.16 7.29
C THR A 12 0.64 -0.30 8.25
N LEU A 13 1.08 0.94 8.45
CA LEU A 13 0.45 1.85 9.42
C LEU A 13 -0.74 2.62 8.85
N GLY A 14 -0.83 2.69 7.55
CA GLY A 14 -1.76 3.57 6.87
C GLY A 14 -1.16 4.96 6.68
N CYS A 15 -1.58 5.62 5.62
CA CYS A 15 -1.08 6.96 5.30
C CYS A 15 -2.04 7.65 4.35
N GLU A 16 -1.71 8.88 4.00
CA GLU A 16 -2.38 9.62 2.94
C GLU A 16 -1.39 9.94 1.85
N VAL A 17 -1.81 9.83 0.60
CA VAL A 17 -1.00 10.16 -0.56
C VAL A 17 -1.74 11.13 -1.46
N GLU A 18 -1.02 11.99 -2.13
CA GLU A 18 -1.60 12.85 -3.14
C GLU A 18 -1.49 12.18 -4.50
N VAL A 19 -2.61 12.08 -5.17
CA VAL A 19 -2.71 11.39 -6.46
C VAL A 19 -3.03 12.44 -7.52
N PRO A 20 -2.19 12.56 -8.56
CA PRO A 20 -2.50 13.46 -9.65
C PRO A 20 -3.67 12.92 -10.47
N THR A 21 -4.63 13.78 -10.75
CA THR A 21 -5.74 13.46 -11.65
C THR A 21 -5.83 14.54 -12.71
N VAL A 22 -6.66 14.31 -13.72
CA VAL A 22 -6.88 15.31 -14.78
C VAL A 22 -7.52 16.60 -14.22
N TYR A 23 -8.03 16.57 -13.02
CA TYR A 23 -8.67 17.72 -12.36
C TYR A 23 -7.85 18.27 -11.19
N GLY A 24 -6.58 17.92 -11.09
CA GLY A 24 -5.70 18.33 -10.01
C GLY A 24 -5.42 17.19 -9.05
N ASP A 25 -4.64 17.50 -8.03
CA ASP A 25 -4.24 16.51 -7.05
C ASP A 25 -5.38 16.21 -6.07
N VAL A 26 -5.53 14.94 -5.74
CA VAL A 26 -6.54 14.46 -4.79
C VAL A 26 -5.83 13.69 -3.68
N THR A 27 -6.16 13.98 -2.44
CA THR A 27 -5.65 13.23 -1.30
C THR A 27 -6.42 11.90 -1.20
N MET A 28 -5.67 10.80 -1.20
CA MET A 28 -6.23 9.48 -1.09
C MET A 28 -5.71 8.81 0.18
N LYS A 29 -6.63 8.25 0.96
CA LYS A 29 -6.28 7.54 2.19
C LYS A 29 -5.90 6.08 1.86
N ILE A 30 -4.74 5.67 2.35
CA ILE A 30 -4.27 4.28 2.25
C ILE A 30 -4.51 3.63 3.61
N PRO A 31 -5.45 2.68 3.71
CA PRO A 31 -5.74 2.02 4.99
C PRO A 31 -4.53 1.22 5.51
N ALA A 32 -4.46 1.09 6.82
CA ALA A 32 -3.43 0.24 7.44
C ALA A 32 -3.54 -1.20 6.93
N GLY A 33 -2.41 -1.80 6.62
CA GLY A 33 -2.38 -3.17 6.12
C GLY A 33 -2.64 -3.32 4.64
N THR A 34 -2.59 -2.23 3.88
CA THR A 34 -2.77 -2.29 2.43
C THR A 34 -1.66 -3.10 1.79
N GLN A 35 -2.04 -4.08 0.98
CA GLN A 35 -1.11 -4.96 0.29
C GLN A 35 -0.69 -4.37 -1.04
N THR A 36 0.51 -4.75 -1.51
CA THR A 36 0.97 -4.33 -2.83
C THR A 36 0.04 -4.91 -3.91
N GLY A 37 -0.18 -4.15 -4.97
CA GLY A 37 -1.10 -4.55 -6.03
C GLY A 37 -2.55 -4.18 -5.79
N THR A 38 -2.88 -3.66 -4.61
CA THR A 38 -4.24 -3.20 -4.32
C THR A 38 -4.62 -2.07 -5.27
N VAL A 39 -5.80 -2.17 -5.86
CA VAL A 39 -6.33 -1.14 -6.75
C VAL A 39 -7.43 -0.39 -6.04
N MET A 40 -7.31 0.91 -5.99
CA MET A 40 -8.30 1.80 -5.37
C MET A 40 -8.95 2.66 -6.43
N ARG A 41 -10.24 2.94 -6.26
CA ARG A 41 -11.01 3.73 -7.19
C ARG A 41 -11.23 5.13 -6.65
N LEU A 42 -10.86 6.13 -7.46
CA LEU A 42 -11.23 7.52 -7.20
C LEU A 42 -12.43 7.85 -8.09
N LYS A 43 -13.59 7.82 -7.49
CA LYS A 43 -14.84 7.98 -8.21
C LYS A 43 -14.96 9.37 -8.82
N GLY A 44 -15.31 9.41 -10.10
CA GLY A 44 -15.55 10.67 -10.80
C GLY A 44 -14.29 11.47 -11.12
N LYS A 45 -13.09 10.89 -10.98
CA LYS A 45 -11.81 11.59 -11.23
C LYS A 45 -11.12 11.16 -12.52
N GLY A 46 -11.76 10.30 -13.30
CA GLY A 46 -11.23 9.88 -14.58
C GLY A 46 -11.61 10.82 -15.72
N VAL A 47 -11.47 10.32 -16.93
CA VAL A 47 -11.77 11.09 -18.15
C VAL A 47 -13.28 11.29 -18.27
N LYS A 48 -13.67 12.47 -18.75
CA LYS A 48 -15.08 12.78 -18.99
C LYS A 48 -15.66 11.84 -20.04
N ASN A 49 -16.85 11.30 -19.76
CA ASN A 49 -17.57 10.45 -20.70
C ASN A 49 -18.05 11.27 -21.88
N MET A 50 -17.97 10.67 -23.07
CA MET A 50 -18.36 11.35 -24.33
C MET A 50 -19.85 11.61 -24.42
N ARG A 51 -20.68 10.88 -23.68
CA ARG A 51 -22.14 10.92 -23.80
C ARG A 51 -22.84 11.76 -22.74
N GLY A 52 -22.14 12.53 -21.94
CA GLY A 52 -22.81 13.33 -20.92
C GLY A 52 -21.84 14.04 -20.01
N ASP A 53 -22.40 14.54 -18.91
CA ASP A 53 -21.64 15.33 -17.95
C ASP A 53 -21.00 14.50 -16.85
N THR A 54 -21.03 13.18 -16.99
CA THR A 54 -20.42 12.27 -16.00
C THR A 54 -18.97 12.00 -16.37
N TYR A 55 -18.18 11.75 -15.34
CA TYR A 55 -16.77 11.42 -15.46
C TYR A 55 -16.55 9.97 -15.09
N GLY A 56 -15.64 9.32 -15.77
CA GLY A 56 -15.20 7.98 -15.37
C GLY A 56 -14.44 8.02 -14.06
N ASP A 57 -14.06 6.86 -13.57
CA ASP A 57 -13.30 6.75 -12.33
C ASP A 57 -11.81 6.68 -12.64
N GLN A 58 -11.00 7.22 -11.72
CA GLN A 58 -9.56 7.07 -11.77
C GLN A 58 -9.19 5.86 -10.91
N TYR A 59 -8.43 4.94 -11.49
CA TYR A 59 -7.95 3.77 -10.76
C TYR A 59 -6.49 3.98 -10.36
N VAL A 60 -6.19 3.67 -9.12
CA VAL A 60 -4.85 3.83 -8.54
C VAL A 60 -4.40 2.49 -8.01
N GLN A 61 -3.27 2.01 -8.53
CA GLN A 61 -2.64 0.79 -8.03
C GLN A 61 -1.58 1.16 -7.01
N VAL A 62 -1.67 0.56 -5.84
CA VAL A 62 -0.69 0.77 -4.77
C VAL A 62 0.44 -0.23 -4.94
N ASN A 63 1.65 0.27 -5.08
CA ASN A 63 2.85 -0.55 -5.15
C ASN A 63 3.67 -0.33 -3.89
N VAL A 64 3.72 -1.35 -3.05
CA VAL A 64 4.46 -1.28 -1.78
C VAL A 64 5.92 -1.62 -2.05
N SER A 65 6.81 -0.74 -1.59
CA SER A 65 8.25 -0.92 -1.77
C SER A 65 8.91 -1.29 -0.45
N ILE A 66 9.86 -2.22 -0.55
CA ILE A 66 10.71 -2.62 0.57
C ILE A 66 12.00 -1.82 0.46
N PRO A 67 12.47 -1.17 1.53
CA PRO A 67 13.70 -0.38 1.47
C PRO A 67 14.90 -1.27 1.20
N LYS A 68 15.74 -0.85 0.26
CA LYS A 68 16.97 -1.59 -0.08
C LYS A 68 18.12 -1.27 0.87
N LYS A 69 18.10 -0.08 1.45
CA LYS A 69 19.13 0.38 2.38
C LYS A 69 18.45 0.95 3.61
N LEU A 70 18.98 0.59 4.76
CA LEU A 70 18.49 1.07 6.05
C LEU A 70 19.61 1.81 6.76
N SER A 71 19.27 2.91 7.43
CA SER A 71 20.16 3.50 8.40
C SER A 71 20.34 2.54 9.59
N LYS A 72 21.36 2.78 10.40
CA LYS A 72 21.57 1.96 11.60
C LYS A 72 20.33 1.97 12.51
N LYS A 73 19.75 3.14 12.70
CA LYS A 73 18.57 3.29 13.55
C LYS A 73 17.37 2.54 12.99
N GLU A 74 17.17 2.63 11.68
CA GLU A 74 16.08 1.89 11.02
C GLU A 74 16.28 0.37 11.15
N LYS A 75 17.51 -0.09 10.94
CA LYS A 75 17.82 -1.50 11.07
C LYS A 75 17.55 -2.01 12.48
N ASP A 76 17.91 -1.23 13.50
CA ASP A 76 17.65 -1.59 14.88
C ASP A 76 16.14 -1.73 15.15
N LEU A 77 15.34 -0.82 14.61
CA LEU A 77 13.89 -0.88 14.77
C LEU A 77 13.27 -2.08 14.04
N TYR A 78 13.74 -2.36 12.83
CA TYR A 78 13.28 -3.54 12.09
C TYR A 78 13.67 -4.83 12.81
N THR A 79 14.86 -4.87 13.39
CA THR A 79 15.32 -6.02 14.16
C THR A 79 14.43 -6.27 15.37
N LYS A 80 14.03 -5.19 16.06
CA LYS A 80 13.09 -5.31 17.18
C LYS A 80 11.73 -5.85 16.75
N LEU A 81 11.25 -5.39 15.60
CA LEU A 81 10.00 -5.92 15.03
C LEU A 81 10.12 -7.41 14.73
N LYS A 82 11.24 -7.81 14.16
CA LYS A 82 11.51 -9.22 13.87
C LYS A 82 11.48 -10.07 15.14
N GLU A 83 12.05 -9.58 16.22
CA GLU A 83 12.06 -10.29 17.50
C GLU A 83 10.64 -10.51 18.03
N LEU A 84 9.76 -9.53 17.88
CA LEU A 84 8.36 -9.68 18.25
C LEU A 84 7.64 -10.73 17.40
N ASP A 85 7.96 -10.78 16.12
CA ASP A 85 7.34 -11.71 15.18
C ASP A 85 7.76 -13.16 15.43
N GLU A 86 8.92 -13.38 16.03
CA GLU A 86 9.48 -14.71 16.24
C GLU A 86 8.72 -15.54 17.27
N LYS A 87 7.82 -14.95 18.03
CA LYS A 87 6.98 -15.71 18.95
C LYS A 87 6.12 -16.73 18.21
N GLU A 88 5.62 -16.35 17.03
CA GLU A 88 4.93 -17.27 16.15
C GLU A 88 5.06 -16.74 14.73
N SER A 89 6.21 -17.01 14.15
CA SER A 89 6.50 -16.54 12.79
C SER A 89 5.57 -17.19 11.77
N ILE A 90 5.44 -16.54 10.62
CA ILE A 90 4.67 -17.10 9.50
C ILE A 90 5.21 -18.46 9.11
N PHE A 91 6.53 -18.63 9.15
CA PHE A 91 7.17 -19.89 8.83
C PHE A 91 6.80 -21.00 9.81
N ASP A 92 6.74 -20.68 11.11
CA ASP A 92 6.32 -21.65 12.13
C ASP A 92 4.86 -22.02 11.95
N GLN A 93 4.00 -21.08 11.63
CA GLN A 93 2.61 -21.37 11.31
C GLN A 93 2.50 -22.28 10.09
N PHE A 94 3.31 -22.02 9.09
CA PHE A 94 3.37 -22.85 7.89
C PHE A 94 3.78 -24.28 8.23
N LYS A 95 4.80 -24.46 9.06
CA LYS A 95 5.24 -25.78 9.53
C LYS A 95 4.14 -26.50 10.28
N LYS A 96 3.42 -25.79 11.13
CA LYS A 96 2.31 -26.40 11.91
C LYS A 96 1.22 -26.95 11.00
N SER A 97 0.96 -26.32 9.88
CA SER A 97 -0.08 -26.77 8.95
C SER A 97 0.24 -28.12 8.30
N PHE A 98 1.50 -28.54 8.31
CA PHE A 98 1.93 -29.83 7.78
C PHE A 98 2.10 -30.90 8.82
N LYS A 99 1.99 -30.58 10.10
CA LYS A 99 2.04 -31.57 11.17
C LYS A 99 0.67 -32.21 11.37
N ARG A 100 0.66 -33.47 11.47
CA ARG A 100 -0.56 -34.26 11.71
C ARG A 100 -0.63 -34.67 13.16
#